data_c409644be1b4259efd86c4b20e8d8d96
#
_entry.id   c409644be1b4259efd86c4b20e8d8d96
#
_cell.length_a   1.000
_cell.length_b   1.000
_cell.length_c   1.000
_cell.angle_alpha   90.00
_cell.angle_beta   90.00
_cell.angle_gamma   90.00
#
_symmetry.space_group_name_H-M   'P 1'
#
loop_
_entity.id
_entity.type
_entity.pdbx_description
1 polymer ?
#
loop_
_entity_poly.entity_id
_entity_poly.type
_entity_poly.pdbx_seq_one_letter_code
_entity_poly.pdbx_strand_id
1 'polypeptide(L)'
;MKVARIRDSKVKETYSIISDDGKSILTRSEIQQQTGIPIPMNIKDFVFRGWLDEVKHHKAKLKFNHKVSDVDLLVPIPNPPKIVCLAFNYYDHARDAGLTPSDEPVIFLKPRTALNEPFKDIICPSFVTRLDYEAEIAVIIGKETKKVPEDKALDSVFGYMILHDVSARDIQFKDKQFTRGKGIDTFAPCGPWITTKDEISDPQNLHITTKVNGETRQDSSSSNMVIPIRRIISSLSVTMTLEPGDIISTGTPAGVAMSMKEPKYLKDGDVVEITIERLGTIRNRIVYHPL
;
A
#
# COMPACT_ATOMS: atom_id res chain seq x y z
N MET A 1 -6.18 -4.84 -14.20
CA MET A 1 -7.24 -3.83 -13.88
C MET A 1 -6.90 -3.10 -12.59
N LYS A 2 -7.50 -1.93 -12.35
CA LYS A 2 -7.37 -1.19 -11.08
C LYS A 2 -8.70 -1.27 -10.33
N VAL A 3 -8.67 -1.67 -9.05
CA VAL A 3 -9.85 -1.86 -8.20
C VAL A 3 -9.75 -0.95 -6.98
N ALA A 4 -10.77 -0.14 -6.73
CA ALA A 4 -10.83 0.77 -5.60
C ALA A 4 -12.09 0.55 -4.76
N ARG A 5 -12.01 0.90 -3.47
CA ARG A 5 -13.21 1.21 -2.68
C ARG A 5 -13.45 2.70 -2.74
N ILE A 6 -14.72 3.05 -2.85
CA ILE A 6 -15.14 4.44 -2.98
C ILE A 6 -16.31 4.75 -2.03
N ARG A 7 -16.41 6.03 -1.68
CA ARG A 7 -17.62 6.62 -1.07
C ARG A 7 -18.12 7.71 -2.01
N ASP A 8 -19.37 7.59 -2.40
CA ASP A 8 -20.11 8.55 -3.21
C ASP A 8 -21.19 9.20 -2.33
N SER A 9 -21.59 10.41 -2.65
CA SER A 9 -22.69 11.13 -1.97
C SER A 9 -24.02 10.39 -2.01
N LYS A 10 -24.25 9.52 -3.01
CA LYS A 10 -25.49 8.75 -3.21
C LYS A 10 -25.41 7.32 -2.70
N VAL A 11 -24.22 6.72 -2.70
CA VAL A 11 -23.97 5.33 -2.29
C VAL A 11 -22.96 5.37 -1.15
N LYS A 12 -23.38 4.96 0.06
CA LYS A 12 -22.56 5.12 1.28
C LYS A 12 -21.14 4.58 1.10
N GLU A 13 -20.96 3.34 0.67
CA GLU A 13 -19.67 2.73 0.33
C GLU A 13 -19.88 1.62 -0.69
N THR A 14 -19.02 1.59 -1.70
CA THR A 14 -19.00 0.53 -2.71
C THR A 14 -17.58 0.34 -3.23
N TYR A 15 -17.40 -0.56 -4.18
CA TYR A 15 -16.17 -0.65 -4.93
C TYR A 15 -16.40 -0.34 -6.41
N SER A 16 -15.31 -0.08 -7.10
CA SER A 16 -15.31 0.35 -8.49
C SER A 16 -14.09 -0.21 -9.22
N ILE A 17 -14.18 -0.21 -10.53
CA ILE A 17 -13.03 -0.36 -11.41
C ILE A 17 -12.60 1.03 -11.87
N ILE A 18 -11.30 1.26 -11.89
CA ILE A 18 -10.69 2.50 -12.37
C ILE A 18 -10.21 2.30 -13.79
N SER A 19 -10.38 3.31 -14.66
CA SER A 19 -9.84 3.33 -16.02
C SER A 19 -8.31 3.21 -16.05
N ASP A 20 -7.76 2.80 -17.17
CA ASP A 20 -6.31 2.58 -17.31
C ASP A 20 -5.51 3.88 -17.07
N ASP A 21 -6.06 5.05 -17.41
CA ASP A 21 -5.45 6.37 -17.16
C ASP A 21 -5.63 6.88 -15.72
N GLY A 22 -6.40 6.16 -14.88
CA GLY A 22 -6.64 6.51 -13.48
C GLY A 22 -7.61 7.68 -13.27
N LYS A 23 -8.33 8.14 -14.29
CA LYS A 23 -9.15 9.37 -14.21
C LYS A 23 -10.65 9.10 -14.05
N SER A 24 -11.11 7.94 -14.50
CA SER A 24 -12.53 7.59 -14.52
C SER A 24 -12.83 6.33 -13.74
N ILE A 25 -14.06 6.21 -13.26
CA ILE A 25 -14.54 5.06 -12.50
C ILE A 25 -15.77 4.44 -13.12
N LEU A 26 -15.93 3.16 -12.86
CA LEU A 26 -17.12 2.38 -13.11
C LEU A 26 -17.55 1.71 -11.81
N THR A 27 -18.71 2.07 -11.29
CA THR A 27 -19.20 1.55 -10.01
C THR A 27 -19.65 0.09 -10.10
N ARG A 28 -19.75 -0.60 -8.95
CA ARG A 28 -20.23 -1.98 -8.87
C ARG A 28 -21.56 -2.19 -9.62
N SER A 29 -22.54 -1.30 -9.43
CA SER A 29 -23.86 -1.39 -10.07
C SER A 29 -23.77 -1.26 -11.58
N GLU A 30 -22.93 -0.35 -12.07
CA GLU A 30 -22.71 -0.17 -13.51
C GLU A 30 -21.94 -1.34 -14.14
N ILE A 31 -20.97 -1.93 -13.42
CA ILE A 31 -20.32 -3.16 -13.86
C ILE A 31 -21.37 -4.25 -14.09
N GLN A 32 -22.24 -4.47 -13.10
CA GLN A 32 -23.33 -5.45 -13.21
C GLN A 32 -24.28 -5.14 -14.40
N GLN A 33 -24.67 -3.87 -14.55
CA GLN A 33 -25.53 -3.45 -15.64
C GLN A 33 -24.90 -3.67 -17.02
N GLN A 34 -23.62 -3.35 -17.18
CA GLN A 34 -22.93 -3.44 -18.48
C GLN A 34 -22.50 -4.86 -18.83
N THR A 35 -22.23 -5.71 -17.85
CA THR A 35 -21.74 -7.08 -18.08
C THR A 35 -22.83 -8.15 -17.98
N GLY A 36 -23.93 -7.87 -17.27
CA GLY A 36 -24.95 -8.87 -16.91
C GLY A 36 -24.51 -9.82 -15.80
N ILE A 37 -23.30 -9.67 -15.26
CA ILE A 37 -22.73 -10.53 -14.22
C ILE A 37 -23.30 -10.11 -12.85
N PRO A 38 -23.80 -11.02 -12.01
CA PRO A 38 -24.30 -10.71 -10.68
C PRO A 38 -23.14 -10.40 -9.72
N ILE A 39 -22.66 -9.16 -9.72
CA ILE A 39 -21.48 -8.72 -8.98
C ILE A 39 -21.74 -8.71 -7.46
N PRO A 40 -20.92 -9.39 -6.63
CA PRO A 40 -21.11 -9.47 -5.19
C PRO A 40 -21.04 -8.09 -4.51
N MET A 41 -21.68 -7.96 -3.34
CA MET A 41 -21.64 -6.71 -2.56
C MET A 41 -20.30 -6.49 -1.87
N ASN A 42 -19.61 -7.57 -1.50
CA ASN A 42 -18.36 -7.51 -0.75
C ASN A 42 -17.17 -7.46 -1.72
N ILE A 43 -16.27 -6.50 -1.51
CA ILE A 43 -15.06 -6.35 -2.33
C ILE A 43 -14.15 -7.59 -2.26
N LYS A 44 -14.03 -8.25 -1.10
CA LYS A 44 -13.21 -9.45 -0.97
C LYS A 44 -13.74 -10.59 -1.83
N ASP A 45 -15.06 -10.78 -1.87
CA ASP A 45 -15.67 -11.79 -2.75
C ASP A 45 -15.42 -11.43 -4.22
N PHE A 46 -15.60 -10.15 -4.59
CA PHE A 46 -15.33 -9.70 -5.95
C PHE A 46 -13.88 -9.96 -6.38
N VAL A 47 -12.92 -9.65 -5.49
CA VAL A 47 -11.49 -9.71 -5.79
C VAL A 47 -10.95 -11.14 -5.71
N PHE A 48 -11.35 -11.93 -4.69
CA PHE A 48 -10.68 -13.20 -4.38
C PHE A 48 -11.47 -14.46 -4.78
N ARG A 49 -12.68 -14.32 -5.32
CA ARG A 49 -13.51 -15.45 -5.77
C ARG A 49 -13.76 -15.52 -7.27
N GLY A 50 -12.88 -14.89 -8.07
CA GLY A 50 -12.90 -15.00 -9.52
C GLY A 50 -13.84 -14.02 -10.25
N TRP A 51 -14.69 -13.26 -9.54
CA TRP A 51 -15.63 -12.33 -10.17
C TRP A 51 -14.92 -11.24 -10.99
N LEU A 52 -13.75 -10.78 -10.54
CA LEU A 52 -12.97 -9.81 -11.27
C LEU A 52 -12.47 -10.38 -12.60
N ASP A 53 -12.10 -11.66 -12.64
CA ASP A 53 -11.63 -12.31 -13.86
C ASP A 53 -12.76 -12.45 -14.88
N GLU A 54 -13.99 -12.75 -14.43
CA GLU A 54 -15.18 -12.70 -15.29
C GLU A 54 -15.38 -11.31 -15.91
N VAL A 55 -15.25 -10.25 -15.09
CA VAL A 55 -15.40 -8.87 -15.59
C VAL A 55 -14.28 -8.49 -16.56
N LYS A 56 -13.05 -9.00 -16.38
CA LYS A 56 -11.93 -8.76 -17.32
C LYS A 56 -12.25 -9.17 -18.76
N HIS A 57 -13.02 -10.24 -18.97
CA HIS A 57 -13.45 -10.65 -20.31
C HIS A 57 -14.30 -9.59 -21.03
N HIS A 58 -14.91 -8.68 -20.27
CA HIS A 58 -15.72 -7.58 -20.81
C HIS A 58 -14.95 -6.24 -20.89
N LYS A 59 -13.67 -6.18 -20.49
CA LYS A 59 -12.88 -4.93 -20.32
C LYS A 59 -13.02 -3.97 -21.51
N ALA A 60 -12.95 -4.49 -22.73
CA ALA A 60 -13.01 -3.67 -23.97
C ALA A 60 -14.38 -2.98 -24.21
N LYS A 61 -15.45 -3.47 -23.56
CA LYS A 61 -16.82 -2.95 -23.71
C LYS A 61 -17.23 -2.03 -22.55
N LEU A 62 -16.43 -1.97 -21.47
CA LEU A 62 -16.77 -1.16 -20.29
C LEU A 62 -16.68 0.34 -20.62
N LYS A 63 -17.73 1.07 -20.24
CA LYS A 63 -17.81 2.53 -20.38
C LYS A 63 -17.74 3.18 -19.02
N PHE A 64 -16.75 4.00 -18.81
CA PHE A 64 -16.51 4.73 -17.57
C PHE A 64 -17.23 6.08 -17.59
N ASN A 65 -18.17 6.29 -16.69
CA ASN A 65 -19.11 7.42 -16.74
C ASN A 65 -18.87 8.49 -15.66
N HIS A 66 -18.04 8.19 -14.66
CA HIS A 66 -17.78 9.11 -13.56
C HIS A 66 -16.28 9.41 -13.45
N LYS A 67 -15.95 10.57 -12.87
CA LYS A 67 -14.56 10.94 -12.61
C LYS A 67 -14.12 10.42 -11.24
N VAL A 68 -12.86 10.05 -11.12
CA VAL A 68 -12.26 9.70 -9.82
C VAL A 68 -12.34 10.88 -8.84
N SER A 69 -12.25 12.13 -9.34
CA SER A 69 -12.36 13.35 -8.53
C SER A 69 -13.72 13.57 -7.86
N ASP A 70 -14.76 12.86 -8.28
CA ASP A 70 -16.14 13.07 -7.81
C ASP A 70 -16.49 12.16 -6.62
N VAL A 71 -15.55 11.34 -6.17
CA VAL A 71 -15.71 10.37 -5.08
C VAL A 71 -14.56 10.40 -4.10
N ASP A 72 -14.80 9.98 -2.86
CA ASP A 72 -13.74 9.68 -1.92
C ASP A 72 -13.19 8.28 -2.19
N LEU A 73 -11.87 8.17 -2.37
CA LEU A 73 -11.17 6.89 -2.41
C LEU A 73 -10.89 6.41 -0.99
N LEU A 74 -11.27 5.19 -0.70
CA LEU A 74 -11.15 4.56 0.62
C LEU A 74 -10.02 3.54 0.65
N VAL A 75 -9.64 3.09 1.86
CA VAL A 75 -8.73 1.95 2.03
C VAL A 75 -9.20 0.77 1.18
N PRO A 76 -8.41 0.28 0.21
CA PRO A 76 -8.88 -0.76 -0.72
C PRO A 76 -9.24 -2.09 -0.03
N ILE A 77 -8.45 -2.51 0.97
CA ILE A 77 -8.74 -3.70 1.81
C ILE A 77 -8.91 -3.23 3.27
N PRO A 78 -10.15 -2.98 3.73
CA PRO A 78 -10.38 -2.35 5.04
C PRO A 78 -10.14 -3.30 6.23
N ASN A 79 -10.22 -4.61 5.99
CA ASN A 79 -10.08 -5.64 7.01
C ASN A 79 -9.10 -6.73 6.53
N PRO A 80 -7.80 -6.42 6.36
CA PRO A 80 -6.80 -7.44 6.05
C PRO A 80 -6.68 -8.40 7.24
N PRO A 81 -6.46 -9.71 7.02
CA PRO A 81 -6.19 -10.65 8.11
C PRO A 81 -4.93 -10.24 8.89
N LYS A 82 -3.89 -9.78 8.18
CA LYS A 82 -2.68 -9.20 8.77
C LYS A 82 -2.01 -8.20 7.83
N ILE A 83 -1.21 -7.29 8.42
CA ILE A 83 -0.35 -6.35 7.71
C ILE A 83 1.07 -6.64 8.15
N VAL A 84 1.84 -7.29 7.30
CA VAL A 84 3.25 -7.64 7.53
C VAL A 84 4.12 -6.62 6.84
N CYS A 85 5.04 -6.00 7.58
CA CYS A 85 5.95 -4.99 7.04
C CYS A 85 7.40 -5.47 7.18
N LEU A 86 8.24 -5.12 6.20
CA LEU A 86 9.66 -5.44 6.20
C LEU A 86 10.50 -4.24 6.65
N ALA A 87 11.48 -4.50 7.52
CA ALA A 87 12.49 -3.53 7.89
C ALA A 87 13.73 -3.67 7.00
N PHE A 88 14.34 -2.53 6.62
CA PHE A 88 15.64 -2.44 5.95
C PHE A 88 15.79 -3.27 4.66
N ASN A 89 14.74 -3.36 3.87
CA ASN A 89 14.72 -4.20 2.66
C ASN A 89 15.23 -3.49 1.39
N TYR A 90 15.94 -2.36 1.50
CA TYR A 90 16.55 -1.68 0.36
C TYR A 90 18.04 -1.46 0.62
N TYR A 91 18.91 -1.74 -0.38
CA TYR A 91 20.36 -1.60 -0.27
C TYR A 91 20.77 -0.17 0.10
N ASP A 92 20.17 0.82 -0.53
CA ASP A 92 20.43 2.23 -0.30
C ASP A 92 20.00 2.65 1.13
N HIS A 93 18.81 2.24 1.57
CA HIS A 93 18.32 2.53 2.92
C HIS A 93 19.16 1.84 4.02
N ALA A 94 19.52 0.56 3.84
CA ALA A 94 20.38 -0.15 4.79
C ALA A 94 21.74 0.52 4.92
N ARG A 95 22.36 0.92 3.78
CA ARG A 95 23.63 1.66 3.76
C ARG A 95 23.52 2.99 4.53
N ASP A 96 22.47 3.78 4.29
CA ASP A 96 22.24 5.07 4.97
C ASP A 96 22.03 4.90 6.48
N ALA A 97 21.48 3.76 6.91
CA ALA A 97 21.35 3.39 8.32
C ALA A 97 22.63 2.77 8.93
N GLY A 98 23.70 2.58 8.15
CA GLY A 98 24.93 1.94 8.59
C GLY A 98 24.79 0.43 8.87
N LEU A 99 23.80 -0.22 8.27
CA LEU A 99 23.47 -1.63 8.49
C LEU A 99 23.91 -2.49 7.31
N THR A 100 24.34 -3.72 7.60
CA THR A 100 24.49 -4.77 6.59
C THR A 100 23.12 -5.37 6.31
N PRO A 101 22.67 -5.42 5.04
CA PRO A 101 21.40 -6.05 4.69
C PRO A 101 21.34 -7.51 5.13
N SER A 102 20.17 -7.94 5.62
CA SER A 102 19.91 -9.34 5.98
C SER A 102 19.47 -10.14 4.76
N ASP A 103 19.87 -11.41 4.68
CA ASP A 103 19.40 -12.35 3.67
C ASP A 103 17.99 -12.90 3.98
N GLU A 104 17.52 -12.72 5.22
CA GLU A 104 16.19 -13.13 5.67
C GLU A 104 15.34 -11.92 6.03
N PRO A 105 14.01 -11.95 5.77
CA PRO A 105 13.13 -10.84 6.09
C PRO A 105 13.08 -10.54 7.58
N VAL A 106 13.43 -9.33 7.98
CA VAL A 106 13.14 -8.79 9.31
C VAL A 106 11.77 -8.16 9.26
N ILE A 107 10.80 -8.69 10.01
CA ILE A 107 9.41 -8.27 9.94
C ILE A 107 8.89 -7.66 11.23
N PHE A 108 7.87 -6.83 11.08
CA PHE A 108 6.98 -6.37 12.14
C PHE A 108 5.54 -6.33 11.62
N LEU A 109 4.57 -6.17 12.50
CA LEU A 109 3.17 -6.07 12.13
C LEU A 109 2.64 -4.67 12.42
N LYS A 110 1.77 -4.15 11.53
CA LYS A 110 0.94 -2.98 11.82
C LYS A 110 -0.48 -3.46 12.20
N PRO A 111 -1.10 -2.89 13.23
CA PRO A 111 -2.50 -3.17 13.53
C PRO A 111 -3.39 -2.62 12.41
N ARG A 112 -4.53 -3.26 12.20
CA ARG A 112 -5.52 -2.83 11.20
C ARG A 112 -6.00 -1.39 11.41
N THR A 113 -6.06 -0.92 12.64
CA THR A 113 -6.47 0.45 12.97
C THR A 113 -5.49 1.52 12.50
N ALA A 114 -4.25 1.14 12.15
CA ALA A 114 -3.30 2.05 11.53
C ALA A 114 -3.64 2.40 10.08
N LEU A 115 -4.48 1.61 9.40
CA LEU A 115 -4.89 1.89 8.01
C LEU A 115 -5.58 3.25 7.92
N ASN A 116 -5.22 4.00 6.87
CA ASN A 116 -5.81 5.29 6.56
C ASN A 116 -6.11 5.41 5.06
N GLU A 117 -7.05 6.27 4.71
CA GLU A 117 -7.44 6.53 3.34
C GLU A 117 -6.33 7.28 2.58
N PRO A 118 -6.21 7.11 1.25
CA PRO A 118 -5.07 7.62 0.46
C PRO A 118 -4.95 9.14 0.44
N PHE A 119 -6.04 9.87 0.76
CA PHE A 119 -6.09 11.33 0.72
C PHE A 119 -6.58 11.97 2.02
N LYS A 120 -6.62 11.22 3.12
CA LYS A 120 -6.99 11.73 4.45
C LYS A 120 -5.77 12.18 5.24
N ASP A 121 -6.02 13.06 6.20
CA ASP A 121 -5.00 13.54 7.12
C ASP A 121 -4.41 12.38 7.95
N ILE A 122 -3.12 12.43 8.21
CA ILE A 122 -2.43 11.59 9.18
C ILE A 122 -2.50 12.32 10.52
N ILE A 123 -3.13 11.69 11.50
CA ILE A 123 -3.29 12.27 12.83
C ILE A 123 -2.11 11.85 13.70
N CYS A 124 -1.23 12.79 13.99
CA CYS A 124 -0.06 12.56 14.80
C CYS A 124 -0.32 12.99 16.25
N PRO A 125 -0.22 12.09 17.24
CA PRO A 125 -0.31 12.47 18.64
C PRO A 125 0.80 13.45 19.04
N SER A 126 0.49 14.44 19.88
CA SER A 126 1.44 15.51 20.27
C SER A 126 2.70 15.01 21.00
N PHE A 127 2.69 13.80 21.56
CA PHE A 127 3.87 13.19 22.18
C PHE A 127 4.89 12.65 21.18
N VAL A 128 4.54 12.52 19.89
CA VAL A 128 5.48 12.10 18.83
C VAL A 128 6.28 13.31 18.38
N THR A 129 7.58 13.25 18.53
CA THR A 129 8.49 14.37 18.22
C THR A 129 9.36 14.12 16.98
N ARG A 130 9.38 12.88 16.50
CA ARG A 130 10.20 12.45 15.35
C ARG A 130 9.37 11.64 14.37
N LEU A 131 8.39 12.32 13.75
CA LEU A 131 7.53 11.72 12.74
C LEU A 131 8.25 11.63 11.41
N ASP A 132 8.27 10.44 10.79
CA ASP A 132 8.98 10.17 9.54
C ASP A 132 8.07 9.48 8.52
N TYR A 133 8.46 9.58 7.24
CA TYR A 133 7.75 9.04 6.08
C TYR A 133 8.53 7.89 5.46
N GLU A 134 7.80 6.91 4.93
CA GLU A 134 8.35 5.75 4.22
C GLU A 134 7.40 5.35 3.09
N ALA A 135 7.83 5.52 1.83
CA ALA A 135 7.10 5.04 0.66
C ALA A 135 7.38 3.55 0.44
N GLU A 136 6.33 2.74 0.35
CA GLU A 136 6.45 1.30 0.18
C GLU A 136 5.49 0.75 -0.86
N ILE A 137 5.93 -0.28 -1.58
CA ILE A 137 5.03 -1.14 -2.36
C ILE A 137 4.37 -2.11 -1.40
N ALA A 138 3.05 -2.16 -1.40
CA ALA A 138 2.28 -3.16 -0.68
C ALA A 138 1.77 -4.24 -1.63
N VAL A 139 2.09 -5.49 -1.33
CA VAL A 139 1.64 -6.67 -2.05
C VAL A 139 0.35 -7.17 -1.41
N ILE A 140 -0.67 -7.43 -2.21
CA ILE A 140 -1.94 -8.01 -1.75
C ILE A 140 -1.96 -9.50 -2.12
N ILE A 141 -2.08 -10.35 -1.11
CA ILE A 141 -2.20 -11.80 -1.31
C ILE A 141 -3.60 -12.13 -1.86
N GLY A 142 -3.65 -12.95 -2.90
CA GLY A 142 -4.89 -13.29 -3.61
C GLY A 142 -5.44 -14.67 -3.29
N LYS A 143 -4.61 -15.59 -2.80
CA LYS A 143 -5.02 -16.95 -2.43
C LYS A 143 -4.25 -17.45 -1.21
N GLU A 144 -4.87 -18.37 -0.47
CA GLU A 144 -4.18 -19.01 0.64
C GLU A 144 -2.86 -19.64 0.20
N THR A 145 -1.82 -19.36 0.94
CA THR A 145 -0.45 -19.71 0.55
C THR A 145 0.35 -20.18 1.76
N LYS A 146 0.88 -21.40 1.66
CA LYS A 146 1.71 -22.04 2.69
C LYS A 146 2.86 -22.78 2.04
N LYS A 147 4.09 -22.53 2.51
CA LYS A 147 5.33 -23.18 2.03
C LYS A 147 5.47 -23.14 0.50
N VAL A 148 5.16 -21.99 -0.11
CA VAL A 148 5.26 -21.82 -1.57
C VAL A 148 6.74 -21.68 -1.97
N PRO A 149 7.22 -22.39 -2.99
CA PRO A 149 8.57 -22.17 -3.51
C PRO A 149 8.67 -20.82 -4.21
N GLU A 150 9.87 -20.25 -4.22
CA GLU A 150 10.11 -18.87 -4.69
C GLU A 150 9.67 -18.65 -6.14
N ASP A 151 9.87 -19.62 -7.03
CA ASP A 151 9.46 -19.56 -8.44
C ASP A 151 7.95 -19.54 -8.66
N LYS A 152 7.16 -19.95 -7.65
CA LYS A 152 5.68 -19.95 -7.66
C LYS A 152 5.07 -18.87 -6.77
N ALA A 153 5.88 -18.13 -6.04
CA ALA A 153 5.40 -17.19 -5.01
C ALA A 153 4.51 -16.07 -5.59
N LEU A 154 4.86 -15.53 -6.76
CA LEU A 154 4.08 -14.48 -7.41
C LEU A 154 2.70 -14.96 -7.90
N ASP A 155 2.48 -16.26 -8.04
CA ASP A 155 1.14 -16.80 -8.34
C ASP A 155 0.13 -16.52 -7.22
N SER A 156 0.62 -16.29 -6.00
CA SER A 156 -0.18 -15.97 -4.82
C SER A 156 -0.63 -14.52 -4.77
N VAL A 157 -0.03 -13.65 -5.58
CA VAL A 157 -0.32 -12.21 -5.57
C VAL A 157 -1.61 -11.93 -6.33
N PHE A 158 -2.47 -11.10 -5.73
CA PHE A 158 -3.60 -10.48 -6.42
C PHE A 158 -3.18 -9.20 -7.16
N GLY A 159 -2.42 -8.35 -6.50
CA GLY A 159 -1.99 -7.06 -7.03
C GLY A 159 -1.14 -6.26 -6.04
N TYR A 160 -0.96 -5.00 -6.38
CA TYR A 160 -0.08 -4.08 -5.67
C TYR A 160 -0.78 -2.75 -5.43
N MET A 161 -0.41 -2.07 -4.35
CA MET A 161 -0.83 -0.71 -4.04
C MET A 161 0.30 0.04 -3.33
N ILE A 162 0.14 1.34 -3.13
CA ILE A 162 1.04 2.13 -2.29
C ILE A 162 0.65 1.92 -0.82
N LEU A 163 1.65 1.87 0.06
CA LEU A 163 1.48 2.02 1.50
C LEU A 163 2.52 3.03 2.01
N HIS A 164 2.07 3.97 2.83
CA HIS A 164 2.92 4.90 3.55
C HIS A 164 3.15 4.36 4.97
N ASP A 165 4.33 3.83 5.25
CA ASP A 165 4.68 3.31 6.58
C ASP A 165 5.15 4.44 7.50
N VAL A 166 4.19 5.25 7.96
CA VAL A 166 4.44 6.37 8.86
C VAL A 166 5.07 5.86 10.17
N SER A 167 6.12 6.55 10.62
CA SER A 167 6.99 6.06 11.69
C SER A 167 7.24 7.13 12.76
N ALA A 168 6.87 6.86 14.02
CA ALA A 168 7.27 7.60 15.19
C ALA A 168 8.63 7.09 15.67
N ARG A 169 9.73 7.70 15.20
CA ARG A 169 11.09 7.21 15.44
C ARG A 169 11.50 7.23 16.90
N ASP A 170 11.04 8.21 17.67
CA ASP A 170 11.26 8.30 19.12
C ASP A 170 10.70 7.09 19.86
N ILE A 171 9.51 6.60 19.51
CA ILE A 171 8.91 5.40 20.07
C ILE A 171 9.63 4.15 19.56
N GLN A 172 9.87 4.08 18.26
CA GLN A 172 10.54 2.94 17.61
C GLN A 172 11.89 2.63 18.25
N PHE A 173 12.72 3.66 18.47
CA PHE A 173 14.04 3.48 19.08
C PHE A 173 13.99 3.15 20.56
N LYS A 174 13.04 3.74 21.30
CA LYS A 174 12.82 3.46 22.72
C LYS A 174 12.43 2.01 22.96
N ASP A 175 11.50 1.49 22.14
CA ASP A 175 10.94 0.15 22.32
C ASP A 175 11.83 -0.96 21.78
N LYS A 176 12.75 -0.65 20.89
CA LYS A 176 13.55 -1.63 20.11
C LYS A 176 12.68 -2.64 19.35
N GLN A 177 11.40 -2.37 19.22
CA GLN A 177 10.37 -3.12 18.51
C GLN A 177 9.47 -2.14 17.76
N PHE A 178 9.13 -2.42 16.49
CA PHE A 178 8.63 -1.39 15.60
C PHE A 178 7.11 -1.18 15.67
N THR A 179 6.37 -2.21 16.08
CA THR A 179 4.89 -2.21 16.00
C THR A 179 4.24 -1.00 16.68
N ARG A 180 4.66 -0.60 17.89
CA ARG A 180 4.04 0.50 18.61
C ARG A 180 4.36 1.88 17.99
N GLY A 181 5.59 2.07 17.49
CA GLY A 181 6.00 3.31 16.82
C GLY A 181 5.45 3.46 15.40
N LYS A 182 5.05 2.37 14.77
CA LYS A 182 4.51 2.31 13.40
C LYS A 182 3.02 1.94 13.35
N GLY A 183 2.42 1.54 14.48
CA GLY A 183 1.05 1.08 14.58
C GLY A 183 0.05 2.08 15.15
N ILE A 184 0.40 3.36 15.25
CA ILE A 184 -0.52 4.41 15.68
C ILE A 184 -1.64 4.54 14.63
N ASP A 185 -2.85 4.83 15.07
CA ASP A 185 -4.00 5.03 14.18
C ASP A 185 -3.66 6.05 13.09
N THR A 186 -4.10 5.80 11.87
CA THR A 186 -3.80 6.57 10.65
C THR A 186 -2.37 6.45 10.09
N PHE A 187 -1.46 5.71 10.71
CA PHE A 187 -0.05 5.61 10.30
C PHE A 187 0.22 4.59 9.17
N ALA A 188 -0.83 4.16 8.46
CA ALA A 188 -0.72 3.36 7.25
C ALA A 188 -1.67 3.84 6.14
N PRO A 189 -1.53 5.07 5.64
CA PRO A 189 -2.24 5.48 4.44
C PRO A 189 -1.93 4.54 3.29
N CYS A 190 -2.97 4.06 2.57
CA CYS A 190 -2.76 3.10 1.48
C CYS A 190 -3.77 3.24 0.35
N GLY A 191 -3.39 2.78 -0.82
CA GLY A 191 -4.17 2.88 -2.04
C GLY A 191 -3.37 3.51 -3.19
N PRO A 192 -3.96 4.38 -4.02
CA PRO A 192 -5.37 4.80 -4.05
C PRO A 192 -6.31 3.70 -4.51
N TRP A 193 -5.79 2.68 -5.18
CA TRP A 193 -6.44 1.46 -5.66
C TRP A 193 -5.47 0.28 -5.59
N ILE A 194 -5.96 -0.91 -5.87
CA ILE A 194 -5.11 -2.07 -6.13
C ILE A 194 -4.96 -2.20 -7.65
N THR A 195 -3.74 -2.16 -8.16
CA THR A 195 -3.41 -2.55 -9.53
C THR A 195 -3.16 -4.05 -9.57
N THR A 196 -3.95 -4.79 -10.34
CA THR A 196 -3.83 -6.25 -10.43
C THR A 196 -2.49 -6.68 -11.02
N LYS A 197 -1.98 -7.85 -10.64
CA LYS A 197 -0.65 -8.32 -11.03
C LYS A 197 -0.43 -8.42 -12.55
N ASP A 198 -1.49 -8.68 -13.30
CA ASP A 198 -1.45 -8.75 -14.77
C ASP A 198 -1.17 -7.40 -15.45
N GLU A 199 -1.37 -6.27 -14.73
CA GLU A 199 -1.02 -4.93 -15.21
C GLU A 199 0.43 -4.53 -14.87
N ILE A 200 1.11 -5.30 -14.02
CA ILE A 200 2.49 -5.05 -13.56
C ILE A 200 3.38 -6.15 -14.10
N SER A 201 4.10 -5.87 -15.17
CA SER A 201 4.96 -6.86 -15.83
C SER A 201 6.13 -7.30 -14.95
N ASP A 202 6.71 -6.36 -14.19
CA ASP A 202 7.79 -6.62 -13.25
C ASP A 202 7.64 -5.73 -12.00
N PRO A 203 7.22 -6.29 -10.84
CA PRO A 203 7.12 -5.52 -9.61
C PRO A 203 8.48 -5.16 -8.98
N GLN A 204 9.58 -5.72 -9.50
CA GLN A 204 10.94 -5.38 -9.09
C GLN A 204 11.55 -4.23 -9.90
N ASN A 205 10.77 -3.56 -10.76
CA ASN A 205 11.25 -2.43 -11.56
C ASN A 205 10.20 -1.32 -11.63
N LEU A 206 9.78 -0.83 -10.46
CA LEU A 206 8.83 0.29 -10.32
C LEU A 206 9.55 1.48 -9.72
N HIS A 207 9.40 2.65 -10.34
CA HIS A 207 9.94 3.91 -9.81
C HIS A 207 9.12 4.38 -8.61
N ILE A 208 9.81 4.84 -7.55
CA ILE A 208 9.23 5.25 -6.27
C ILE A 208 9.70 6.65 -5.95
N THR A 209 8.77 7.60 -5.75
CA THR A 209 9.06 8.96 -5.33
C THR A 209 8.24 9.36 -4.13
N THR A 210 8.88 10.08 -3.19
CA THR A 210 8.23 10.80 -2.10
C THR A 210 8.58 12.26 -2.15
N LYS A 211 7.57 13.12 -2.05
CA LYS A 211 7.74 14.55 -1.89
C LYS A 211 7.13 15.01 -0.57
N VAL A 212 7.83 15.90 0.12
CA VAL A 212 7.30 16.62 1.29
C VAL A 212 7.23 18.10 0.95
N ASN A 213 6.04 18.68 0.94
CA ASN A 213 5.78 20.07 0.52
C ASN A 213 6.35 20.40 -0.87
N GLY A 214 6.31 19.41 -1.79
CA GLY A 214 6.85 19.55 -3.14
C GLY A 214 8.36 19.28 -3.27
N GLU A 215 9.12 19.21 -2.17
CA GLU A 215 10.55 18.84 -2.18
C GLU A 215 10.70 17.31 -2.27
N THR A 216 11.43 16.82 -3.27
CA THR A 216 11.72 15.38 -3.41
C THR A 216 12.61 14.90 -2.27
N ARG A 217 12.18 13.85 -1.58
CA ARG A 217 12.84 13.24 -0.42
C ARG A 217 13.31 11.81 -0.71
N GLN A 218 12.48 11.02 -1.37
CA GLN A 218 12.86 9.69 -1.84
C GLN A 218 12.71 9.68 -3.36
N ASP A 219 13.67 9.09 -4.05
CA ASP A 219 13.70 8.91 -5.49
C ASP A 219 14.52 7.65 -5.80
N SER A 220 13.84 6.53 -6.02
CA SER A 220 14.47 5.22 -6.10
C SER A 220 13.64 4.25 -6.95
N SER A 221 14.04 2.99 -6.97
CA SER A 221 13.35 1.92 -7.69
C SER A 221 13.23 0.67 -6.81
N SER A 222 12.17 -0.11 -7.01
CA SER A 222 12.01 -1.41 -6.37
C SER A 222 13.09 -2.42 -6.79
N SER A 223 13.87 -2.15 -7.83
CA SER A 223 15.06 -2.93 -8.17
C SER A 223 16.17 -2.87 -7.11
N ASN A 224 16.12 -1.87 -6.21
CA ASN A 224 17.03 -1.72 -5.08
C ASN A 224 16.64 -2.57 -3.85
N MET A 225 15.57 -3.37 -3.92
CA MET A 225 15.22 -4.31 -2.84
C MET A 225 16.33 -5.34 -2.63
N VAL A 226 16.67 -5.59 -1.37
CA VAL A 226 17.58 -6.64 -0.93
C VAL A 226 16.96 -8.02 -1.16
N ILE A 227 15.74 -8.18 -0.66
CA ILE A 227 14.95 -9.40 -0.74
C ILE A 227 13.81 -9.14 -1.73
N PRO A 228 13.82 -9.77 -2.91
CA PRO A 228 12.77 -9.56 -3.92
C PRO A 228 11.42 -10.10 -3.45
N ILE A 229 10.32 -9.53 -3.99
CA ILE A 229 8.94 -9.84 -3.58
C ILE A 229 8.66 -11.36 -3.58
N ARG A 230 9.14 -12.10 -4.60
CA ARG A 230 8.96 -13.56 -4.66
C ARG A 230 9.58 -14.27 -3.46
N ARG A 231 10.80 -13.84 -3.04
CA ARG A 231 11.51 -14.43 -1.89
C ARG A 231 10.85 -14.02 -0.56
N ILE A 232 10.33 -12.79 -0.45
CA ILE A 232 9.56 -12.34 0.72
C ILE A 232 8.36 -13.27 0.92
N ILE A 233 7.53 -13.47 -0.11
CA ILE A 233 6.32 -14.31 -0.03
C ILE A 233 6.71 -15.75 0.31
N SER A 234 7.73 -16.30 -0.35
CA SER A 234 8.21 -17.67 -0.10
C SER A 234 8.64 -17.82 1.36
N SER A 235 9.52 -16.97 1.86
CA SER A 235 10.06 -17.01 3.23
C SER A 235 8.94 -16.87 4.27
N LEU A 236 8.05 -15.88 4.14
CA LEU A 236 6.93 -15.69 5.05
C LEU A 236 5.98 -16.90 5.07
N SER A 237 5.72 -17.50 3.90
CA SER A 237 4.82 -18.64 3.78
C SER A 237 5.34 -19.93 4.46
N VAL A 238 6.62 -20.01 4.77
CA VAL A 238 7.21 -21.11 5.55
C VAL A 238 6.74 -21.05 7.00
N THR A 239 6.76 -19.85 7.59
CA THR A 239 6.48 -19.66 9.02
C THR A 239 5.00 -19.44 9.30
N MET A 240 4.28 -18.71 8.44
CA MET A 240 2.87 -18.39 8.62
C MET A 240 2.07 -18.68 7.35
N THR A 241 0.79 -19.01 7.48
CA THR A 241 -0.13 -19.06 6.34
C THR A 241 -0.44 -17.64 5.90
N LEU A 242 -0.26 -17.36 4.62
CA LEU A 242 -0.71 -16.11 4.00
C LEU A 242 -2.13 -16.33 3.47
N GLU A 243 -3.02 -15.38 3.78
CA GLU A 243 -4.45 -15.48 3.49
C GLU A 243 -4.86 -14.42 2.44
N PRO A 244 -5.92 -14.68 1.65
CA PRO A 244 -6.47 -13.68 0.75
C PRO A 244 -6.81 -12.38 1.46
N GLY A 245 -6.21 -11.27 0.98
CA GLY A 245 -6.35 -9.97 1.57
C GLY A 245 -5.27 -9.58 2.59
N ASP A 246 -4.31 -10.46 2.89
CA ASP A 246 -3.09 -10.05 3.60
C ASP A 246 -2.36 -8.97 2.82
N ILE A 247 -1.80 -8.04 3.56
CA ILE A 247 -0.97 -6.94 3.02
C ILE A 247 0.47 -7.20 3.45
N ILE A 248 1.39 -7.23 2.48
CA ILE A 248 2.83 -7.31 2.75
C ILE A 248 3.46 -6.01 2.24
N SER A 249 3.93 -5.18 3.16
CA SER A 249 4.64 -3.93 2.87
C SER A 249 6.13 -4.21 2.76
N THR A 250 6.74 -3.84 1.63
CA THR A 250 8.03 -4.43 1.20
C THR A 250 9.26 -3.68 1.69
N GLY A 251 9.10 -2.68 2.55
CA GLY A 251 10.16 -1.79 2.98
C GLY A 251 10.29 -0.56 2.09
N THR A 252 11.05 0.40 2.56
CA THR A 252 11.23 1.72 1.95
C THR A 252 12.67 1.93 1.44
N PRO A 253 12.88 2.69 0.35
CA PRO A 253 14.21 3.09 -0.11
C PRO A 253 14.81 4.22 0.75
N ALA A 254 16.05 4.62 0.44
CA ALA A 254 16.76 5.73 1.05
C ALA A 254 15.99 7.07 0.95
N GLY A 255 16.39 8.04 1.76
CA GLY A 255 15.85 9.40 1.77
C GLY A 255 14.81 9.67 2.87
N VAL A 256 14.62 8.73 3.82
CA VAL A 256 13.82 8.97 5.02
C VAL A 256 14.48 10.02 5.91
N ALA A 257 13.69 10.76 6.68
CA ALA A 257 14.19 11.90 7.45
C ALA A 257 15.26 11.49 8.47
N MET A 258 15.11 10.33 9.11
CA MET A 258 16.06 9.85 10.12
C MET A 258 17.48 9.64 9.60
N SER A 259 17.63 9.34 8.31
CA SER A 259 18.93 9.05 7.68
C SER A 259 19.64 10.30 7.12
N MET A 260 18.99 11.47 7.17
CA MET A 260 19.59 12.73 6.71
C MET A 260 20.63 13.22 7.71
N LYS A 261 21.69 13.87 7.20
CA LYS A 261 22.70 14.52 8.04
C LYS A 261 22.09 15.49 9.05
N GLU A 262 21.08 16.24 8.61
CA GLU A 262 20.19 17.06 9.43
C GLU A 262 18.77 16.53 9.27
N PRO A 263 18.25 15.73 10.22
CA PRO A 263 16.94 15.08 10.07
C PRO A 263 15.80 16.09 9.93
N LYS A 264 15.07 16.01 8.82
CA LYS A 264 13.91 16.86 8.52
C LYS A 264 12.61 16.09 8.80
N TYR A 265 12.33 15.79 10.07
CA TYR A 265 11.09 15.15 10.50
C TYR A 265 9.87 15.96 10.11
N LEU A 266 8.75 15.25 9.90
CA LEU A 266 7.46 15.85 9.54
C LEU A 266 6.91 16.70 10.68
N LYS A 267 6.27 17.81 10.31
CA LYS A 267 5.65 18.79 11.21
C LYS A 267 4.17 18.95 10.91
N ASP A 268 3.46 19.58 11.81
CA ASP A 268 2.06 19.96 11.58
C ASP A 268 1.91 20.78 10.31
N GLY A 269 0.92 20.43 9.49
CA GLY A 269 0.63 21.02 8.20
C GLY A 269 1.46 20.50 7.03
N ASP A 270 2.53 19.73 7.24
CA ASP A 270 3.30 19.14 6.15
C ASP A 270 2.44 18.22 5.29
N VAL A 271 2.70 18.21 3.99
CA VAL A 271 2.02 17.37 3.01
C VAL A 271 3.01 16.38 2.42
N VAL A 272 2.73 15.09 2.60
CA VAL A 272 3.49 13.99 2.01
C VAL A 272 2.76 13.48 0.79
N GLU A 273 3.43 13.45 -0.35
CA GLU A 273 2.95 12.87 -1.60
C GLU A 273 3.85 11.71 -2.01
N ILE A 274 3.27 10.53 -2.15
CA ILE A 274 3.97 9.32 -2.60
C ILE A 274 3.41 8.90 -3.93
N THR A 275 4.28 8.78 -4.92
CA THR A 275 3.94 8.25 -6.25
C THR A 275 4.76 7.02 -6.53
N ILE A 276 4.09 5.93 -6.92
CA ILE A 276 4.75 4.72 -7.43
C ILE A 276 4.23 4.44 -8.83
N GLU A 277 5.16 4.23 -9.73
CA GLU A 277 4.87 3.95 -11.14
C GLU A 277 3.78 2.87 -11.26
N ARG A 278 2.77 3.10 -12.11
CA ARG A 278 1.60 2.23 -12.35
C ARG A 278 0.67 2.00 -11.16
N LEU A 279 1.08 2.35 -9.93
CA LEU A 279 0.22 2.20 -8.74
C LEU A 279 -0.57 3.47 -8.42
N GLY A 280 -0.13 4.63 -8.94
CA GLY A 280 -0.78 5.91 -8.75
C GLY A 280 -0.08 6.80 -7.72
N THR A 281 -0.86 7.64 -7.04
CA THR A 281 -0.36 8.61 -6.06
C THR A 281 -1.29 8.64 -4.85
N ILE A 282 -0.71 8.71 -3.67
CA ILE A 282 -1.40 9.05 -2.41
C ILE A 282 -0.85 10.37 -1.87
N ARG A 283 -1.67 11.12 -1.15
CA ARG A 283 -1.29 12.43 -0.63
C ARG A 283 -1.98 12.72 0.69
N ASN A 284 -1.19 12.87 1.74
CA ASN A 284 -1.69 13.02 3.10
C ASN A 284 -1.08 14.26 3.76
N ARG A 285 -1.91 15.04 4.46
CA ARG A 285 -1.44 16.13 5.31
C ARG A 285 -1.22 15.61 6.73
N ILE A 286 -0.19 16.09 7.37
CA ILE A 286 0.09 15.82 8.79
C ILE A 286 -0.69 16.79 9.65
N VAL A 287 -1.41 16.25 10.65
CA VAL A 287 -2.15 17.04 11.64
C VAL A 287 -1.75 16.56 13.02
N TYR A 288 -1.10 17.43 13.79
CA TYR A 288 -0.79 17.14 15.18
C TYR A 288 -2.02 17.39 16.05
N HIS A 289 -2.41 16.39 16.80
CA HIS A 289 -3.58 16.45 17.66
C HIS A 289 -3.15 16.41 19.14
N PRO A 290 -3.58 17.35 20.00
CA PRO A 290 -3.40 17.22 21.44
C PRO A 290 -4.15 15.98 21.93
N LEU A 291 -3.58 15.33 22.97
CA LEU A 291 -4.23 14.20 23.66
C LEU A 291 -5.48 14.64 24.39
#